data_43cd90611eaf2450c57405e256fbae97
#
_entry.id   43cd90611eaf2450c57405e256fbae97
#
_cell.length_a   1.000
_cell.length_b   1.000
_cell.length_c   1.000
_cell.angle_alpha   90.00
_cell.angle_beta   90.00
_cell.angle_gamma   90.00
#
_symmetry.space_group_name_H-M   'P 1'
#
loop_
_entity.id
_entity.type
_entity.pdbx_description
1 polymer ?
#
loop_
_entity_poly.entity_id
_entity_poly.type
_entity_poly.pdbx_seq_one_letter_code
_entity_poly.pdbx_strand_id
1 'polypeptide(L)' 'MSNNKQQHQYLLKLKGFVNQPNSWSAYNQHLDMLIEAQHRTMEQATDPVDIYKAQGAVQMIKYLKGLRDQVN' A
#
# COMPACT_ATOMS: atom_id res chain seq x y z
N MET A 1 17.31 5.12 21.00
CA MET A 1 16.49 5.16 19.82
C MET A 1 15.16 4.51 20.04
N SER A 2 14.33 5.16 20.83
CA SER A 2 13.00 4.66 21.20
C SER A 2 12.09 4.50 19.97
N ASN A 3 12.26 5.36 18.95
CA ASN A 3 11.39 5.34 17.76
C ASN A 3 11.51 4.04 16.96
N ASN A 4 12.73 3.50 16.83
CA ASN A 4 12.94 2.25 16.10
C ASN A 4 12.28 1.07 16.82
N LYS A 5 12.36 1.03 18.15
CA LYS A 5 11.69 0.00 18.94
C LYS A 5 10.18 0.08 18.81
N GLN A 6 9.62 1.29 18.82
CA GLN A 6 8.18 1.47 18.69
C GLN A 6 7.69 1.04 17.32
N GLN A 7 8.40 1.41 16.24
CA GLN A 7 8.06 0.96 14.89
C GLN A 7 8.12 -0.55 14.77
N HIS A 8 9.14 -1.17 15.36
CA HIS A 8 9.30 -2.61 15.33
C HIS A 8 8.15 -3.31 16.08
N GLN A 9 7.77 -2.77 17.24
CA GLN A 9 6.71 -3.38 18.04
C GLN A 9 5.37 -3.39 17.32
N TYR A 10 4.97 -2.29 16.70
CA TYR A 10 3.67 -2.30 16.03
C TYR A 10 3.71 -3.08 14.70
N LEU A 11 4.86 -3.14 14.03
CA LEU A 11 5.00 -4.03 12.88
C LEU A 11 4.83 -5.48 13.28
N LEU A 12 5.37 -5.89 14.43
CA LEU A 12 5.16 -7.25 14.95
C LEU A 12 3.69 -7.54 15.22
N LYS A 13 2.93 -6.55 15.67
CA LYS A 13 1.49 -6.70 15.89
C LYS A 13 0.73 -6.95 14.59
N LEU A 14 1.28 -6.54 13.45
CA LEU A 14 0.66 -6.76 12.15
C LEU A 14 0.90 -8.16 11.58
N LYS A 15 1.78 -8.95 12.20
CA LYS A 15 2.06 -10.31 11.70
C LYS A 15 0.82 -11.17 11.58
N GLY A 16 -0.09 -11.09 12.55
CA GLY A 16 -1.34 -11.84 12.51
C GLY A 16 -2.19 -11.47 11.29
N PHE A 17 -2.23 -10.18 10.97
CA PHE A 17 -2.97 -9.69 9.82
C PHE A 17 -2.37 -10.15 8.50
N VAL A 18 -1.05 -9.91 8.30
CA VAL A 18 -0.41 -10.20 7.01
C VAL A 18 -0.24 -11.69 6.75
N ASN A 19 -0.23 -12.50 7.79
CA ASN A 19 -0.07 -13.96 7.69
C ASN A 19 -1.40 -14.70 7.74
N GLN A 20 -2.52 -14.00 7.86
CA GLN A 20 -3.85 -14.57 7.75
C GLN A 20 -4.27 -14.50 6.27
N PRO A 21 -4.35 -15.65 5.56
CA PRO A 21 -4.46 -15.63 4.10
C PRO A 21 -5.69 -14.90 3.57
N ASN A 22 -6.84 -15.08 4.20
CA ASN A 22 -8.08 -14.49 3.72
C ASN A 22 -8.09 -12.97 3.86
N SER A 23 -7.67 -12.48 5.03
CA SER A 23 -7.62 -11.03 5.30
C SER A 23 -6.59 -10.35 4.44
N TRP A 24 -5.41 -10.93 4.32
CA TRP A 24 -4.33 -10.36 3.52
C TRP A 24 -4.70 -10.34 2.04
N SER A 25 -5.31 -11.42 1.53
CA SER A 25 -5.76 -11.50 0.14
C SER A 25 -6.81 -10.44 -0.17
N ALA A 26 -7.82 -10.30 0.71
CA ALA A 26 -8.86 -9.30 0.53
C ALA A 26 -8.29 -7.88 0.54
N TYR A 27 -7.36 -7.61 1.45
CA TYR A 27 -6.70 -6.30 1.53
C TYR A 27 -5.90 -6.01 0.25
N ASN A 28 -5.17 -6.99 -0.26
CA ASN A 28 -4.42 -6.81 -1.50
C ASN A 28 -5.31 -6.60 -2.71
N GLN A 29 -6.45 -7.28 -2.78
CA GLN A 29 -7.43 -7.04 -3.83
C GLN A 29 -7.94 -5.60 -3.77
N HIS A 30 -8.19 -5.10 -2.57
CA HIS A 30 -8.61 -3.70 -2.40
C HIS A 30 -7.52 -2.74 -2.90
N LEU A 31 -6.26 -3.00 -2.55
CA LEU A 31 -5.14 -2.18 -3.02
C LEU A 31 -5.01 -2.22 -4.54
N ASP A 32 -5.21 -3.38 -5.16
CA ASP A 32 -5.18 -3.51 -6.62
C ASP A 32 -6.29 -2.68 -7.28
N MET A 33 -7.47 -2.65 -6.68
CA MET A 33 -8.56 -1.81 -7.17
C MET A 33 -8.21 -0.33 -7.09
N LEU A 34 -7.54 0.09 -6.01
CA LEU A 34 -7.10 1.47 -5.87
C LEU A 34 -6.05 1.84 -6.92
N ILE A 35 -5.11 0.92 -7.22
CA ILE A 35 -4.13 1.13 -8.27
C ILE A 35 -4.82 1.30 -9.62
N GLU A 36 -5.78 0.44 -9.92
CA GLU A 36 -6.53 0.52 -11.18
C GLU A 36 -7.29 1.83 -11.31
N ALA A 37 -7.88 2.30 -10.21
CA ALA A 37 -8.57 3.59 -10.19
C ALA A 37 -7.59 4.73 -10.50
N GLN A 38 -6.37 4.68 -10.00
CA GLN A 38 -5.35 5.69 -10.29
C GLN A 38 -4.89 5.62 -11.75
N HIS A 39 -4.80 4.43 -12.33
CA HIS A 39 -4.47 4.29 -13.75
C HIS A 39 -5.55 4.93 -14.62
N ARG A 40 -6.83 4.75 -14.29
CA ARG A 40 -7.93 5.41 -15.00
C ARG A 40 -7.85 6.92 -14.87
N THR A 41 -7.51 7.41 -13.68
CA THR A 41 -7.30 8.85 -13.46
C THR A 41 -6.20 9.38 -14.38
N MET A 42 -5.09 8.66 -14.49
CA MET A 42 -3.99 9.07 -15.38
C MET A 42 -4.40 9.07 -16.85
N GLU A 43 -5.20 8.09 -17.28
CA GLU A 43 -5.68 8.02 -18.66
C GLU A 43 -6.59 9.21 -19.02
N GLN A 44 -7.34 9.71 -18.06
CA GLN A 44 -8.28 10.81 -18.26
C GLN A 44 -7.66 12.17 -17.96
N ALA A 45 -6.50 12.21 -17.33
CA ALA A 45 -5.88 13.47 -16.92
C ALA A 45 -5.35 14.24 -18.13
N THR A 46 -5.61 15.54 -18.14
CA THR A 46 -5.09 16.47 -19.15
C THR A 46 -3.95 17.32 -18.58
N ASP A 47 -3.85 17.41 -17.26
CA ASP A 47 -2.86 18.21 -16.57
C ASP A 47 -1.72 17.29 -16.07
N PRO A 48 -0.45 17.60 -16.41
CA PRO A 48 0.68 16.81 -15.90
C PRO A 48 0.75 16.69 -14.39
N VAL A 49 0.28 17.70 -13.65
CA VAL A 49 0.26 17.66 -12.18
C VAL A 49 -0.63 16.52 -11.68
N ASP A 50 -1.79 16.33 -12.32
CA ASP A 50 -2.71 15.25 -11.93
C ASP A 50 -2.10 13.88 -12.21
N ILE A 51 -1.33 13.76 -13.29
CA ILE A 51 -0.62 12.52 -13.61
C ILE A 51 0.43 12.23 -12.55
N TYR A 52 1.22 13.23 -12.14
CA TYR A 52 2.23 13.06 -11.11
C TYR A 52 1.61 12.65 -9.76
N LYS A 53 0.49 13.26 -9.40
CA LYS A 53 -0.21 12.91 -8.16
C LYS A 53 -0.69 11.45 -8.18
N ALA A 54 -1.25 11.02 -9.31
CA ALA A 54 -1.71 9.65 -9.45
C ALA A 54 -0.55 8.65 -9.43
N GLN A 55 0.59 8.99 -10.04
CA GLN A 55 1.79 8.15 -9.98
C GLN A 55 2.30 8.01 -8.55
N GLY A 56 2.31 9.10 -7.79
CA GLY A 56 2.68 9.07 -6.38
C GLY A 56 1.75 8.19 -5.55
N ALA A 57 0.45 8.26 -5.82
CA ALA A 57 -0.53 7.42 -5.15
C ALA A 57 -0.30 5.94 -5.46
N VAL A 58 -0.01 5.60 -6.73
CA VAL A 58 0.29 4.22 -7.12
C VAL A 58 1.53 3.70 -6.38
N GLN A 59 2.58 4.52 -6.29
CA GLN A 59 3.80 4.12 -5.59
C GLN A 59 3.53 3.85 -4.11
N MET A 60 2.72 4.70 -3.46
CA MET A 60 2.37 4.50 -2.06
C MET A 60 1.56 3.21 -1.87
N ILE A 61 0.61 2.95 -2.77
CA ILE A 61 -0.21 1.73 -2.69
C ILE A 61 0.67 0.49 -2.87
N LYS A 62 1.62 0.52 -3.82
CA LYS A 62 2.57 -0.57 -4.01
C LYS A 62 3.43 -0.80 -2.77
N TYR A 63 3.82 0.27 -2.09
CA TYR A 63 4.53 0.18 -0.82
C TYR A 63 3.69 -0.56 0.22
N LEU A 64 2.40 -0.25 0.31
CA LEU A 64 1.48 -0.93 1.24
C LEU A 64 1.32 -2.41 0.90
N LYS A 65 1.35 -2.77 -0.38
CA LYS A 65 1.30 -4.18 -0.80
C LYS A 65 2.52 -4.96 -0.32
N GLY A 66 3.64 -4.29 -0.08
CA GLY A 66 4.85 -4.90 0.46
C GLY A 66 4.86 -5.07 1.98
N LEU A 67 3.76 -4.75 2.67
CA LEU A 67 3.72 -4.79 4.13
C LEU A 67 4.06 -6.17 4.69
N ARG A 68 3.59 -7.23 4.07
CA ARG A 68 3.86 -8.59 4.51
C ARG A 68 5.36 -8.88 4.54
N ASP A 69 6.08 -8.44 3.53
CA ASP A 69 7.54 -8.64 3.46
C ASP A 69 8.26 -7.79 4.50
N GLN A 70 7.76 -6.59 4.80
CA GLN A 70 8.33 -5.73 5.83
C GLN A 70 8.15 -6.31 7.23
N VAL A 71 7.02 -6.97 7.48
CA VAL A 71 6.68 -7.54 8.79
C VAL A 71 7.39 -8.86 9.01
N ASN A 72 7.53 -9.65 7.98
CA ASN A 72 8.19 -10.96 8.03
C ASN A 72 9.67 -10.84 7.68
#